data_930e703f3df7ccd096d64701c7861deb
#
_entry.id   930e703f3df7ccd096d64701c7861deb
#
_cell.length_a   1.000
_cell.length_b   1.000
_cell.length_c   1.000
_cell.angle_alpha   90.00
_cell.angle_beta   90.00
_cell.angle_gamma   90.00
#
_symmetry.space_group_name_H-M   'P 1'
#
loop_
_entity.id
_entity.type
_entity.pdbx_description
1 polymer ?
#
loop_
_entity_poly.entity_id
_entity_poly.type
_entity_poly.pdbx_seq_one_letter_code
_entity_poly.pdbx_strand_id
1 'polypeptide(L)'
;MASTPAALASLPSAFAAACRLSRTEGELFERCRVALVRRFQSERIWFGLVTPGEHIPRAGPQEGFDQAVEVAKLGSGETEVIIHADPSVVGEMRAVAMPLALGLSVVFELRSILLERQGALDDAVFQLRALRQVARLLSSVHSIEETEQLILDFMAEVFFAWWACLYRAENETYVPRVFRSLNDRLRPPPIDRAALDLALPPGSSAIGGDDLSISELVGPGAELVVPLDAGAERMAVLVLGSRISDKLYGRAESELAATLSFAAAIALKNSELVEQLHSAATTDELTGLCNRRALEDRLAAEIARSLRHQLHTSVLLLDLDRFKVVNDTMGHAAGDRLLVQVGQVLRKQCRALDVVGRLGGDEFLVILPMTKPAEARVFVARVQASLQEIEKTNPEFGSCTLSMGIAESPQHGTTVSSVLAAADNALYRAKRGGRNTVEVAES
;
A
#
# COMPACT_ATOMS: atom_id res chain seq x y z
N MET A 1 62.36 -4.99 -43.91
CA MET A 1 62.91 -4.18 -42.82
C MET A 1 62.31 -4.69 -41.53
N ALA A 2 63.17 -5.20 -40.64
CA ALA A 2 62.68 -5.75 -39.37
C ALA A 2 62.02 -4.68 -38.52
N SER A 3 60.78 -4.90 -38.16
CA SER A 3 60.01 -4.03 -37.25
C SER A 3 60.72 -3.98 -35.88
N THR A 4 61.09 -2.77 -35.48
CA THR A 4 61.84 -2.48 -34.25
C THR A 4 61.06 -3.02 -32.99
N PRO A 5 61.73 -3.67 -32.02
CA PRO A 5 61.08 -4.22 -30.83
C PRO A 5 60.25 -3.22 -30.05
N ALA A 6 60.59 -1.94 -30.11
CA ALA A 6 59.84 -0.86 -29.44
C ALA A 6 58.43 -0.64 -29.98
N ALA A 7 58.17 -0.90 -31.28
CA ALA A 7 56.87 -0.76 -31.89
C ALA A 7 55.89 -1.91 -31.58
N LEU A 8 56.43 -3.12 -31.29
CA LEU A 8 55.64 -4.26 -30.80
C LEU A 8 55.25 -4.12 -29.34
N ALA A 9 56.05 -3.47 -28.51
CA ALA A 9 55.79 -3.28 -27.08
C ALA A 9 54.64 -2.27 -26.81
N SER A 10 54.26 -1.42 -27.79
CA SER A 10 53.18 -0.43 -27.66
C SER A 10 51.78 -1.02 -27.89
N LEU A 11 51.65 -2.11 -28.65
CA LEU A 11 50.35 -2.71 -28.96
C LEU A 11 49.65 -3.32 -27.71
N PRO A 12 50.31 -4.12 -26.86
CA PRO A 12 49.65 -4.59 -25.62
C PRO A 12 49.14 -3.47 -24.74
N SER A 13 49.86 -2.35 -24.66
CA SER A 13 49.44 -1.16 -23.91
C SER A 13 48.19 -0.50 -24.49
N ALA A 14 48.16 -0.41 -25.83
CA ALA A 14 46.98 0.17 -26.52
C ALA A 14 45.72 -0.70 -26.34
N PHE A 15 45.89 -2.04 -26.37
CA PHE A 15 44.78 -2.96 -26.14
C PHE A 15 44.29 -2.95 -24.67
N ALA A 16 45.21 -2.95 -23.72
CA ALA A 16 44.87 -2.82 -22.33
C ALA A 16 44.13 -1.48 -22.06
N ALA A 17 44.51 -0.41 -22.73
CA ALA A 17 43.78 0.86 -22.66
C ALA A 17 42.41 0.78 -23.33
N ALA A 18 42.28 0.12 -24.47
CA ALA A 18 40.99 -0.10 -25.13
C ALA A 18 40.04 -0.87 -24.22
N CYS A 19 40.49 -1.97 -23.58
CA CYS A 19 39.70 -2.74 -22.63
C CYS A 19 39.22 -1.92 -21.43
N ARG A 20 40.06 -1.03 -20.89
CA ARG A 20 39.69 -0.18 -19.73
C ARG A 20 38.75 0.96 -20.07
N LEU A 21 38.90 1.53 -21.27
CA LEU A 21 38.22 2.78 -21.65
C LEU A 21 36.92 2.57 -22.44
N SER A 22 36.68 1.34 -22.95
CA SER A 22 35.48 1.07 -23.74
C SER A 22 34.28 0.71 -22.87
N ARG A 23 33.15 1.33 -23.13
CA ARG A 23 31.86 1.07 -22.44
C ARG A 23 31.01 0.03 -23.18
N THR A 24 31.14 -0.05 -24.49
CA THR A 24 30.42 -0.98 -25.35
C THR A 24 31.35 -1.90 -26.11
N GLU A 25 30.83 -2.99 -26.64
CA GLU A 25 31.54 -3.93 -27.52
C GLU A 25 32.07 -3.26 -28.77
N GLY A 26 31.21 -2.53 -29.47
CA GLY A 26 31.59 -1.83 -30.70
C GLY A 26 32.72 -0.82 -30.49
N GLU A 27 32.69 -0.12 -29.35
CA GLU A 27 33.77 0.80 -28.98
C GLU A 27 35.08 0.08 -28.67
N LEU A 28 35.01 -1.08 -28.05
CA LEU A 28 36.20 -1.93 -27.79
C LEU A 28 36.84 -2.40 -29.09
N PHE A 29 36.06 -2.97 -30.01
CA PHE A 29 36.54 -3.42 -31.28
C PHE A 29 37.10 -2.28 -32.13
N GLU A 30 36.43 -1.15 -32.17
CA GLU A 30 36.93 0.00 -32.96
C GLU A 30 38.25 0.57 -32.42
N ARG A 31 38.40 0.65 -31.09
CA ARG A 31 39.66 1.08 -30.47
C ARG A 31 40.80 0.08 -30.73
N CYS A 32 40.52 -1.22 -30.72
CA CYS A 32 41.48 -2.26 -31.10
C CYS A 32 41.83 -2.17 -32.58
N ARG A 33 40.84 -1.98 -33.45
CA ARG A 33 41.03 -1.77 -34.88
C ARG A 33 41.96 -0.59 -35.15
N VAL A 34 41.69 0.58 -34.57
CA VAL A 34 42.49 1.80 -34.74
C VAL A 34 43.95 1.56 -34.32
N ALA A 35 44.21 0.78 -33.28
CA ALA A 35 45.58 0.44 -32.86
C ALA A 35 46.29 -0.44 -33.89
N LEU A 36 45.59 -1.40 -34.53
CA LEU A 36 46.13 -2.22 -35.60
C LEU A 36 46.33 -1.44 -36.90
N VAL A 37 45.34 -0.59 -37.29
CA VAL A 37 45.44 0.29 -38.45
C VAL A 37 46.67 1.17 -38.35
N ARG A 38 46.94 1.79 -37.24
CA ARG A 38 48.13 2.62 -37.00
C ARG A 38 49.44 1.81 -37.11
N ARG A 39 49.43 0.56 -36.63
CA ARG A 39 50.64 -0.29 -36.65
C ARG A 39 50.98 -0.85 -38.02
N PHE A 40 49.96 -1.29 -38.75
CA PHE A 40 50.11 -1.95 -40.04
C PHE A 40 49.87 -1.01 -41.24
N GLN A 41 49.50 0.23 -40.97
CA GLN A 41 49.19 1.28 -41.99
C GLN A 41 48.18 0.82 -43.06
N SER A 42 47.21 0.01 -42.64
CA SER A 42 46.13 -0.50 -43.49
C SER A 42 44.78 -0.25 -42.83
N GLU A 43 43.89 0.47 -43.54
CA GLU A 43 42.53 0.70 -43.10
C GLU A 43 41.64 -0.56 -43.22
N ARG A 44 42.05 -1.54 -44.00
CA ARG A 44 41.32 -2.77 -44.30
C ARG A 44 41.58 -3.84 -43.26
N ILE A 45 41.16 -3.56 -42.02
CA ILE A 45 41.18 -4.46 -40.89
C ILE A 45 39.78 -4.49 -40.28
N TRP A 46 39.25 -5.70 -40.08
CA TRP A 46 37.89 -5.92 -39.51
C TRP A 46 37.99 -6.79 -38.28
N PHE A 47 37.16 -6.44 -37.30
CA PHE A 47 36.83 -7.27 -36.18
C PHE A 47 35.41 -7.72 -36.27
N GLY A 48 35.13 -8.98 -35.95
CA GLY A 48 33.78 -9.53 -35.95
C GLY A 48 33.58 -10.49 -34.78
N LEU A 49 32.33 -10.78 -34.52
CA LEU A 49 31.91 -11.87 -33.69
C LEU A 49 31.24 -12.92 -34.56
N VAL A 50 31.52 -14.17 -34.27
CA VAL A 50 30.83 -15.31 -34.86
C VAL A 50 30.01 -15.97 -33.78
N THR A 51 28.71 -15.99 -33.99
CA THR A 51 27.78 -16.79 -33.19
C THR A 51 27.25 -17.93 -34.05
N PRO A 52 26.72 -19.02 -33.46
CA PRO A 52 26.17 -20.12 -34.24
C PRO A 52 25.12 -19.62 -35.26
N GLY A 53 25.47 -19.64 -36.54
CA GLY A 53 24.60 -19.24 -37.64
C GLY A 53 24.79 -17.80 -38.19
N GLU A 54 25.61 -16.98 -37.59
CA GLU A 54 25.78 -15.59 -38.02
C GLU A 54 27.21 -15.07 -37.87
N HIS A 55 27.76 -14.48 -38.94
CA HIS A 55 29.07 -13.83 -38.96
C HIS A 55 28.89 -12.33 -39.16
N ILE A 56 29.02 -11.56 -38.08
CA ILE A 56 28.76 -10.12 -38.10
C ILE A 56 30.03 -9.33 -37.87
N PRO A 57 30.53 -8.58 -38.86
CA PRO A 57 31.61 -7.60 -38.65
C PRO A 57 31.10 -6.52 -37.68
N ARG A 58 31.83 -6.30 -36.59
CA ARG A 58 31.47 -5.30 -35.56
C ARG A 58 32.27 -4.01 -35.64
N ALA A 59 33.43 -4.04 -36.30
CA ALA A 59 34.26 -2.88 -36.58
C ALA A 59 35.05 -3.10 -37.84
N GLY A 60 35.11 -2.09 -38.73
CA GLY A 60 35.85 -2.13 -40.01
C GLY A 60 35.19 -1.24 -41.05
N PRO A 61 35.86 -1.02 -42.21
CA PRO A 61 35.28 -0.30 -43.33
C PRO A 61 34.09 -1.04 -43.90
N GLN A 62 33.13 -0.30 -44.46
CA GLN A 62 31.88 -0.87 -45.02
C GLN A 62 32.13 -1.66 -46.32
N GLU A 63 33.22 -1.39 -47.03
CA GLU A 63 33.56 -2.01 -48.32
C GLU A 63 34.82 -2.87 -48.21
N GLY A 64 34.92 -3.87 -49.08
CA GLY A 64 36.13 -4.68 -49.26
C GLY A 64 36.25 -5.87 -48.27
N PHE A 65 35.24 -6.17 -47.51
CA PHE A 65 35.22 -7.34 -46.59
C PHE A 65 35.28 -8.68 -47.35
N ASP A 66 34.65 -8.76 -48.53
CA ASP A 66 34.62 -9.97 -49.38
C ASP A 66 36.03 -10.43 -49.85
N GLN A 67 37.01 -9.55 -49.83
CA GLN A 67 38.41 -9.82 -50.18
C GLN A 67 39.30 -10.03 -48.96
N ALA A 68 38.74 -9.90 -47.76
CA ALA A 68 39.48 -9.99 -46.53
C ALA A 68 39.82 -11.47 -46.19
N VAL A 69 41.01 -11.68 -45.64
CA VAL A 69 41.49 -12.99 -45.24
C VAL A 69 41.44 -13.08 -43.72
N GLU A 70 40.92 -14.21 -43.21
CA GLU A 70 40.99 -14.51 -41.80
C GLU A 70 42.43 -14.59 -41.30
N VAL A 71 42.74 -13.76 -40.31
CA VAL A 71 44.08 -13.70 -39.72
C VAL A 71 44.14 -14.45 -38.40
N ALA A 72 43.11 -14.34 -37.61
CA ALA A 72 42.94 -15.04 -36.34
C ALA A 72 41.46 -15.23 -36.01
N LYS A 73 41.15 -16.40 -35.44
CA LYS A 73 39.84 -16.76 -34.94
C LYS A 73 40.02 -17.46 -33.60
N LEU A 74 39.43 -16.97 -32.55
CA LEU A 74 39.54 -17.54 -31.21
C LEU A 74 38.30 -17.21 -30.38
N GLY A 75 37.88 -18.19 -29.61
CA GLY A 75 36.79 -18.11 -28.63
C GLY A 75 36.62 -19.39 -27.88
N SER A 76 35.90 -19.32 -26.77
CA SER A 76 35.43 -20.47 -26.03
C SER A 76 33.91 -20.38 -25.94
N GLY A 77 33.16 -21.41 -26.26
CA GLY A 77 31.72 -21.46 -26.19
C GLY A 77 30.97 -20.94 -27.42
N GLU A 78 29.92 -20.19 -27.21
CA GLU A 78 28.98 -19.76 -28.29
C GLU A 78 29.41 -18.51 -29.07
N THR A 79 30.50 -17.85 -28.64
CA THR A 79 30.96 -16.61 -29.26
C THR A 79 32.46 -16.64 -29.55
N GLU A 80 32.82 -16.43 -30.81
CA GLU A 80 34.20 -16.38 -31.25
C GLU A 80 34.56 -14.99 -31.76
N VAL A 81 35.74 -14.47 -31.39
CA VAL A 81 36.29 -13.23 -31.91
C VAL A 81 37.10 -13.56 -33.18
N ILE A 82 36.81 -12.87 -34.26
CA ILE A 82 37.50 -13.05 -35.54
C ILE A 82 38.13 -11.75 -36.02
N ILE A 83 39.35 -11.84 -36.57
CA ILE A 83 40.09 -10.74 -37.12
C ILE A 83 40.34 -11.02 -38.62
N HIS A 84 39.90 -10.13 -39.48
CA HIS A 84 40.17 -10.17 -40.92
C HIS A 84 41.07 -9.03 -41.30
N ALA A 85 41.89 -9.20 -42.34
CA ALA A 85 42.73 -8.16 -42.87
C ALA A 85 42.88 -8.30 -44.39
N ASP A 86 43.35 -7.21 -45.04
CA ASP A 86 43.77 -7.24 -46.43
C ASP A 86 44.89 -8.23 -46.66
N PRO A 87 44.89 -9.02 -47.74
CA PRO A 87 45.91 -10.01 -48.04
C PRO A 87 47.35 -9.48 -47.95
N SER A 88 47.57 -8.20 -48.23
CA SER A 88 48.89 -7.56 -48.26
C SER A 88 49.56 -7.50 -46.85
N VAL A 89 48.76 -7.51 -45.77
CA VAL A 89 49.28 -7.36 -44.39
C VAL A 89 49.17 -8.64 -43.56
N VAL A 90 48.51 -9.68 -44.07
CA VAL A 90 48.23 -10.93 -43.35
C VAL A 90 49.49 -11.58 -42.80
N GLY A 91 50.60 -11.63 -43.55
CA GLY A 91 51.83 -12.29 -43.14
C GLY A 91 52.46 -11.67 -41.91
N GLU A 92 52.51 -10.36 -41.82
CA GLU A 92 53.07 -9.63 -40.68
C GLU A 92 52.09 -9.60 -39.47
N MET A 93 50.80 -9.61 -39.78
CA MET A 93 49.76 -9.47 -38.77
C MET A 93 49.49 -10.77 -37.99
N ARG A 94 49.75 -11.94 -38.58
CA ARG A 94 49.49 -13.24 -37.98
C ARG A 94 50.17 -13.46 -36.64
N ALA A 95 51.39 -12.97 -36.51
CA ALA A 95 52.16 -13.13 -35.25
C ALA A 95 51.57 -12.30 -34.09
N VAL A 96 50.82 -11.24 -34.40
CA VAL A 96 50.24 -10.34 -33.41
C VAL A 96 48.73 -10.59 -33.18
N ALA A 97 48.05 -11.03 -34.24
CA ALA A 97 46.62 -11.25 -34.21
C ALA A 97 46.15 -12.37 -33.26
N MET A 98 46.94 -13.46 -33.20
CA MET A 98 46.57 -14.61 -32.33
C MET A 98 46.58 -14.28 -30.83
N PRO A 99 47.67 -13.72 -30.26
CA PRO A 99 47.68 -13.31 -28.85
C PRO A 99 46.59 -12.25 -28.55
N LEU A 100 46.31 -11.38 -29.53
CA LEU A 100 45.28 -10.38 -29.40
C LEU A 100 43.88 -10.97 -29.35
N ALA A 101 43.56 -11.87 -30.30
CA ALA A 101 42.27 -12.54 -30.35
C ALA A 101 42.04 -13.34 -29.04
N LEU A 102 43.06 -13.99 -28.52
CA LEU A 102 43.00 -14.66 -27.22
C LEU A 102 42.75 -13.68 -26.10
N GLY A 103 43.46 -12.57 -26.02
CA GLY A 103 43.22 -11.54 -24.98
C GLY A 103 41.81 -10.92 -25.04
N LEU A 104 41.29 -10.67 -26.25
CA LEU A 104 39.94 -10.16 -26.47
C LEU A 104 38.89 -11.21 -26.08
N SER A 105 39.05 -12.47 -26.46
CA SER A 105 38.08 -13.51 -26.10
C SER A 105 37.97 -13.68 -24.57
N VAL A 106 39.05 -13.63 -23.84
CA VAL A 106 39.04 -13.66 -22.36
C VAL A 106 38.37 -12.42 -21.77
N VAL A 107 38.62 -11.23 -22.34
CA VAL A 107 37.96 -9.99 -21.87
C VAL A 107 36.48 -10.04 -22.14
N PHE A 108 36.06 -10.58 -23.28
CA PHE A 108 34.67 -10.79 -23.62
C PHE A 108 33.94 -11.72 -22.68
N GLU A 109 34.52 -12.87 -22.44
CA GLU A 109 34.02 -13.89 -21.51
C GLU A 109 33.85 -13.33 -20.08
N LEU A 110 34.90 -12.66 -19.58
CA LEU A 110 34.85 -12.02 -18.26
C LEU A 110 33.79 -10.91 -18.19
N ARG A 111 33.60 -10.16 -19.26
CA ARG A 111 32.61 -9.09 -19.34
C ARG A 111 31.18 -9.62 -19.37
N SER A 112 30.95 -10.71 -20.11
CA SER A 112 29.67 -11.42 -20.13
C SER A 112 29.32 -11.96 -18.73
N ILE A 113 30.27 -12.64 -18.07
CA ILE A 113 30.07 -13.14 -16.69
C ILE A 113 29.79 -12.00 -15.71
N LEU A 114 30.48 -10.86 -15.85
CA LEU A 114 30.25 -9.71 -14.97
C LEU A 114 28.87 -9.11 -15.19
N LEU A 115 28.40 -9.00 -16.44
CA LEU A 115 27.06 -8.48 -16.76
C LEU A 115 25.96 -9.42 -16.23
N GLU A 116 26.14 -10.73 -16.41
CA GLU A 116 25.22 -11.72 -15.83
C GLU A 116 25.16 -11.63 -14.30
N ARG A 117 26.33 -11.55 -13.66
CA ARG A 117 26.41 -11.44 -12.19
C ARG A 117 25.83 -10.11 -11.69
N GLN A 118 26.04 -9.03 -12.44
CA GLN A 118 25.44 -7.74 -12.09
C GLN A 118 23.93 -7.78 -12.22
N GLY A 119 23.38 -8.36 -13.29
CA GLY A 119 21.95 -8.60 -13.43
C GLY A 119 21.37 -9.44 -12.30
N ALA A 120 22.01 -10.57 -11.98
CA ALA A 120 21.57 -11.41 -10.86
C ALA A 120 21.65 -10.71 -9.49
N LEU A 121 22.64 -9.81 -9.30
CA LEU A 121 22.75 -9.02 -8.08
C LEU A 121 21.63 -7.95 -8.01
N ASP A 122 21.36 -7.28 -9.11
CA ASP A 122 20.28 -6.29 -9.18
C ASP A 122 18.92 -6.94 -8.91
N ASP A 123 18.68 -8.13 -9.45
CA ASP A 123 17.46 -8.93 -9.17
C ASP A 123 17.39 -9.34 -7.69
N ALA A 124 18.48 -9.78 -7.10
CA ALA A 124 18.52 -10.15 -5.68
C ALA A 124 18.27 -8.95 -4.76
N VAL A 125 18.86 -7.80 -5.07
CA VAL A 125 18.62 -6.54 -4.34
C VAL A 125 17.15 -6.12 -4.46
N PHE A 126 16.56 -6.25 -5.65
CA PHE A 126 15.14 -5.98 -5.88
C PHE A 126 14.25 -6.90 -5.05
N GLN A 127 14.51 -8.22 -5.07
CA GLN A 127 13.77 -9.19 -4.26
C GLN A 127 13.90 -8.93 -2.75
N LEU A 128 15.08 -8.57 -2.27
CA LEU A 128 15.29 -8.23 -0.85
C LEU A 128 14.52 -6.95 -0.45
N ARG A 129 14.45 -5.95 -1.32
CA ARG A 129 13.65 -4.75 -1.10
C ARG A 129 12.15 -5.09 -1.03
N ALA A 130 11.66 -5.91 -1.95
CA ALA A 130 10.27 -6.37 -1.96
C ALA A 130 9.93 -7.14 -0.68
N LEU A 131 10.76 -8.11 -0.28
CA LEU A 131 10.59 -8.87 0.97
C LEU A 131 10.60 -7.98 2.21
N ARG A 132 11.50 -7.01 2.28
CA ARG A 132 11.55 -6.05 3.40
C ARG A 132 10.26 -5.23 3.50
N GLN A 133 9.71 -4.82 2.37
CA GLN A 133 8.48 -4.04 2.35
C GLN A 133 7.25 -4.89 2.73
N VAL A 134 7.19 -6.13 2.23
CA VAL A 134 6.18 -7.12 2.66
C VAL A 134 6.27 -7.36 4.18
N ALA A 135 7.46 -7.55 4.72
CA ALA A 135 7.65 -7.69 6.17
C ALA A 135 7.16 -6.46 6.94
N ARG A 136 7.32 -5.27 6.39
CA ARG A 136 6.81 -4.02 6.96
C ARG A 136 5.28 -3.96 6.97
N LEU A 137 4.64 -4.34 5.86
CA LEU A 137 3.18 -4.43 5.76
C LEU A 137 2.59 -5.41 6.77
N LEU A 138 3.28 -6.53 7.02
CA LEU A 138 2.80 -7.58 7.92
C LEU A 138 3.14 -7.35 9.40
N SER A 139 4.13 -6.51 9.73
CA SER A 139 4.67 -6.37 11.09
C SER A 139 4.08 -5.22 11.89
N SER A 140 3.37 -4.29 11.28
CA SER A 140 2.79 -3.11 11.94
C SER A 140 1.27 -3.16 11.87
N VAL A 141 0.64 -2.81 13.00
CA VAL A 141 -0.81 -2.62 13.05
C VAL A 141 -1.10 -1.22 12.53
N HIS A 142 -1.65 -1.16 11.33
CA HIS A 142 -2.10 0.07 10.68
C HIS A 142 -3.62 0.09 10.61
N SER A 143 -4.20 1.28 10.47
CA SER A 143 -5.60 1.39 10.07
C SER A 143 -5.80 0.80 8.66
N ILE A 144 -7.04 0.54 8.28
CA ILE A 144 -7.35 0.03 6.93
C ILE A 144 -6.86 1.04 5.88
N GLU A 145 -7.13 2.32 6.08
CA GLU A 145 -6.74 3.39 5.15
C GLU A 145 -5.22 3.49 4.98
N GLU A 146 -4.47 3.40 6.09
CA GLU A 146 -3.00 3.40 6.04
C GLU A 146 -2.47 2.16 5.31
N THR A 147 -3.09 1.01 5.54
CA THR A 147 -2.72 -0.25 4.87
C THR A 147 -2.99 -0.18 3.37
N GLU A 148 -4.17 0.33 2.96
CA GLU A 148 -4.53 0.56 1.56
C GLU A 148 -3.52 1.48 0.86
N GLN A 149 -3.15 2.59 1.50
CA GLN A 149 -2.17 3.53 0.96
C GLN A 149 -0.77 2.91 0.83
N LEU A 150 -0.32 2.18 1.85
CA LEU A 150 0.98 1.51 1.84
C LEU A 150 1.07 0.43 0.74
N ILE A 151 0.01 -0.35 0.55
CA ILE A 151 -0.07 -1.34 -0.53
C ILE A 151 -0.01 -0.66 -1.89
N LEU A 152 -0.79 0.41 -2.09
CA LEU A 152 -0.81 1.15 -3.34
C LEU A 152 0.57 1.71 -3.69
N ASP A 153 1.20 2.41 -2.74
CA ASP A 153 2.51 3.03 -2.94
C ASP A 153 3.58 1.98 -3.24
N PHE A 154 3.58 0.88 -2.47
CA PHE A 154 4.50 -0.23 -2.68
C PHE A 154 4.35 -0.86 -4.06
N MET A 155 3.13 -1.21 -4.45
CA MET A 155 2.88 -1.85 -5.75
C MET A 155 3.19 -0.90 -6.92
N ALA A 156 2.83 0.38 -6.81
CA ALA A 156 3.16 1.38 -7.82
C ALA A 156 4.68 1.55 -8.01
N GLU A 157 5.46 1.50 -6.93
CA GLU A 157 6.92 1.59 -6.97
C GLU A 157 7.56 0.34 -7.56
N VAL A 158 7.13 -0.85 -7.13
CA VAL A 158 7.67 -2.13 -7.60
C VAL A 158 7.44 -2.31 -9.10
N PHE A 159 6.27 -1.93 -9.58
CA PHE A 159 5.90 -2.10 -10.99
C PHE A 159 6.22 -0.87 -11.86
N PHE A 160 6.79 0.20 -11.27
CA PHE A 160 7.10 1.45 -11.96
C PHE A 160 5.90 2.01 -12.73
N ALA A 161 4.73 1.96 -12.12
CA ALA A 161 3.48 2.37 -12.75
C ALA A 161 3.34 3.90 -12.77
N TRP A 162 2.87 4.46 -13.92
CA TRP A 162 2.52 5.87 -14.04
C TRP A 162 1.37 6.26 -13.11
N TRP A 163 0.43 5.34 -12.95
CA TRP A 163 -0.66 5.50 -12.02
C TRP A 163 -1.06 4.14 -11.43
N ALA A 164 -1.66 4.17 -10.27
CA ALA A 164 -2.19 3.02 -9.57
C ALA A 164 -3.46 3.39 -8.81
N CYS A 165 -4.40 2.46 -8.72
CA CYS A 165 -5.63 2.62 -7.97
C CYS A 165 -5.97 1.32 -7.25
N LEU A 166 -6.31 1.44 -5.96
CA LEU A 166 -6.85 0.33 -5.18
C LEU A 166 -8.36 0.53 -5.03
N TYR A 167 -9.10 -0.51 -5.35
CA TYR A 167 -10.55 -0.56 -5.32
C TYR A 167 -11.06 -1.50 -4.24
N ARG A 168 -12.16 -1.13 -3.59
CA ARG A 168 -12.89 -1.99 -2.66
C ARG A 168 -14.30 -2.20 -3.15
N ALA A 169 -14.87 -3.37 -2.84
CA ALA A 169 -16.25 -3.67 -3.18
C ALA A 169 -17.21 -2.87 -2.28
N GLU A 170 -18.10 -2.11 -2.91
CA GLU A 170 -19.23 -1.45 -2.26
C GLU A 170 -20.51 -1.79 -3.07
N ASN A 171 -21.39 -2.57 -2.47
CA ASN A 171 -22.59 -3.08 -3.14
C ASN A 171 -22.25 -3.84 -4.44
N GLU A 172 -22.73 -3.34 -5.59
CA GLU A 172 -22.54 -3.95 -6.90
C GLU A 172 -21.35 -3.37 -7.70
N THR A 173 -20.52 -2.52 -7.09
CA THR A 173 -19.39 -1.88 -7.76
C THR A 173 -18.12 -1.99 -6.93
N TYR A 174 -16.98 -1.96 -7.63
CA TYR A 174 -15.69 -1.67 -7.03
C TYR A 174 -15.45 -0.17 -7.10
N VAL A 175 -15.32 0.46 -5.93
CA VAL A 175 -15.14 1.91 -5.78
C VAL A 175 -13.66 2.21 -5.52
N PRO A 176 -13.07 3.24 -6.18
CA PRO A 176 -11.69 3.65 -5.92
C PRO A 176 -11.56 4.21 -4.49
N ARG A 177 -10.65 3.63 -3.69
CA ARG A 177 -10.38 4.04 -2.30
C ARG A 177 -9.14 4.94 -2.22
N VAL A 178 -8.05 4.46 -2.75
CA VAL A 178 -6.79 5.21 -2.81
C VAL A 178 -6.28 5.21 -4.24
N PHE A 179 -5.72 6.33 -4.64
CA PHE A 179 -5.25 6.56 -6.00
C PHE A 179 -3.93 7.34 -5.97
N ARG A 180 -2.99 6.91 -6.81
CA ARG A 180 -1.73 7.62 -7.06
C ARG A 180 -1.53 7.80 -8.55
N SER A 181 -1.17 8.99 -8.98
CA SER A 181 -0.80 9.28 -10.37
C SER A 181 0.31 10.30 -10.43
N LEU A 182 1.19 10.16 -11.39
CA LEU A 182 2.18 11.19 -11.75
C LEU A 182 1.55 12.32 -12.58
N ASN A 183 0.28 12.18 -12.99
CA ASN A 183 -0.48 13.16 -13.75
C ASN A 183 -1.86 13.38 -13.13
N ASP A 184 -2.11 14.56 -12.56
CA ASP A 184 -3.30 14.93 -11.77
C ASP A 184 -4.65 14.89 -12.51
N ARG A 185 -4.68 14.55 -13.80
CA ARG A 185 -5.89 14.62 -14.63
C ARG A 185 -6.70 13.32 -14.70
N LEU A 186 -6.16 12.22 -14.22
CA LEU A 186 -6.82 10.91 -14.29
C LEU A 186 -7.61 10.68 -13.01
N ARG A 187 -8.91 10.37 -13.13
CA ARG A 187 -9.72 9.83 -12.04
C ARG A 187 -10.28 8.49 -12.50
N PRO A 188 -9.85 7.39 -11.89
CA PRO A 188 -10.34 6.06 -12.27
C PRO A 188 -11.84 5.94 -11.94
N PRO A 189 -12.67 5.46 -12.90
CA PRO A 189 -14.09 5.25 -12.66
C PRO A 189 -14.35 4.06 -11.74
N PRO A 190 -15.53 3.97 -11.10
CA PRO A 190 -15.98 2.73 -10.48
C PRO A 190 -16.08 1.60 -11.51
N ILE A 191 -15.83 0.35 -11.06
CA ILE A 191 -15.83 -0.84 -11.92
C ILE A 191 -17.05 -1.68 -11.57
N ASP A 192 -17.73 -2.23 -12.56
CA ASP A 192 -18.82 -3.20 -12.34
C ASP A 192 -18.28 -4.48 -11.71
N ARG A 193 -18.84 -4.82 -10.54
CA ARG A 193 -18.35 -5.94 -9.75
C ARG A 193 -18.63 -7.28 -10.44
N ALA A 194 -19.81 -7.47 -10.97
CA ALA A 194 -20.21 -8.74 -11.58
C ALA A 194 -19.38 -9.01 -12.84
N ALA A 195 -19.15 -7.99 -13.67
CA ALA A 195 -18.32 -8.10 -14.86
C ALA A 195 -16.86 -8.43 -14.51
N LEU A 196 -16.30 -7.75 -13.51
CA LEU A 196 -14.92 -8.00 -13.11
C LEU A 196 -14.75 -9.37 -12.44
N ASP A 197 -15.65 -9.77 -11.53
CA ASP A 197 -15.58 -11.06 -10.84
C ASP A 197 -15.82 -12.24 -11.80
N LEU A 198 -16.55 -12.03 -12.91
CA LEU A 198 -16.69 -13.01 -13.99
C LEU A 198 -15.40 -13.16 -14.80
N ALA A 199 -14.77 -12.05 -15.15
CA ALA A 199 -13.52 -12.06 -15.92
C ALA A 199 -12.33 -12.52 -15.06
N LEU A 200 -12.36 -12.23 -13.75
CA LEU A 200 -11.30 -12.48 -12.80
C LEU A 200 -11.89 -13.13 -11.54
N PRO A 201 -12.26 -14.41 -11.56
CA PRO A 201 -12.81 -15.10 -10.38
C PRO A 201 -11.85 -15.05 -9.18
N PRO A 202 -12.37 -15.13 -7.93
CA PRO A 202 -11.52 -15.22 -6.74
C PRO A 202 -10.50 -16.36 -6.84
N GLY A 203 -9.24 -16.06 -6.49
CA GLY A 203 -8.10 -16.98 -6.64
C GLY A 203 -7.44 -16.97 -8.01
N SER A 204 -7.87 -16.11 -8.93
CA SER A 204 -7.21 -15.91 -10.21
C SER A 204 -5.87 -15.19 -10.06
N SER A 205 -4.97 -15.44 -11.02
CA SER A 205 -3.72 -14.68 -11.14
C SER A 205 -3.99 -13.27 -11.66
N ALA A 206 -3.01 -12.37 -11.49
CA ALA A 206 -3.05 -11.04 -12.10
C ALA A 206 -3.19 -11.16 -13.63
N ILE A 207 -4.01 -10.29 -14.22
CA ILE A 207 -4.18 -10.19 -15.67
C ILE A 207 -3.50 -8.92 -16.15
N GLY A 208 -2.61 -9.06 -17.15
CA GLY A 208 -1.86 -7.93 -17.72
C GLY A 208 -1.44 -8.19 -19.15
N GLY A 209 -0.89 -7.17 -19.80
CA GLY A 209 -0.36 -7.23 -21.16
C GLY A 209 -1.43 -7.13 -22.24
N ASP A 210 -1.34 -7.98 -23.25
CA ASP A 210 -2.13 -7.90 -24.49
C ASP A 210 -3.61 -8.29 -24.35
N ASP A 211 -4.12 -8.49 -23.14
CA ASP A 211 -5.53 -8.82 -22.94
C ASP A 211 -6.39 -7.55 -23.05
N LEU A 212 -6.90 -7.31 -24.26
CA LEU A 212 -7.76 -6.18 -24.62
C LEU A 212 -9.03 -6.05 -23.77
N SER A 213 -9.45 -7.15 -23.10
CA SER A 213 -10.62 -7.19 -22.23
C SER A 213 -10.46 -6.33 -20.98
N ILE A 214 -9.24 -6.08 -20.51
CA ILE A 214 -8.95 -5.34 -19.27
C ILE A 214 -9.33 -3.86 -19.42
N SER A 215 -8.96 -3.21 -20.50
CA SER A 215 -9.24 -1.79 -20.73
C SER A 215 -10.75 -1.51 -20.89
N GLU A 216 -11.51 -2.50 -21.37
CA GLU A 216 -12.97 -2.41 -21.45
C GLU A 216 -13.63 -2.53 -20.09
N LEU A 217 -13.09 -3.35 -19.18
CA LEU A 217 -13.64 -3.59 -17.84
C LEU A 217 -13.27 -2.49 -16.84
N VAL A 218 -12.04 -2.01 -16.88
CA VAL A 218 -11.44 -1.18 -15.82
C VAL A 218 -11.23 0.27 -16.25
N GLY A 219 -11.30 0.53 -17.55
CA GLY A 219 -11.10 1.86 -18.13
C GLY A 219 -9.79 2.02 -18.89
N PRO A 220 -9.69 3.06 -19.71
CA PRO A 220 -8.57 3.26 -20.62
C PRO A 220 -7.25 3.52 -19.86
N GLY A 221 -6.19 2.89 -20.33
CA GLY A 221 -4.83 3.02 -19.79
C GLY A 221 -4.53 2.10 -18.61
N ALA A 222 -5.43 1.18 -18.24
CA ALA A 222 -5.12 0.08 -17.35
C ALA A 222 -4.34 -1.00 -18.10
N GLU A 223 -3.21 -1.44 -17.54
CA GLU A 223 -2.34 -2.44 -18.16
C GLU A 223 -2.14 -3.69 -17.29
N LEU A 224 -2.40 -3.60 -15.98
CA LEU A 224 -2.30 -4.74 -15.08
C LEU A 224 -3.41 -4.65 -14.03
N VAL A 225 -4.19 -5.71 -13.87
CA VAL A 225 -5.21 -5.87 -12.82
C VAL A 225 -4.77 -7.00 -11.89
N VAL A 226 -4.66 -6.68 -10.61
CA VAL A 226 -4.15 -7.57 -9.58
C VAL A 226 -5.22 -7.79 -8.53
N PRO A 227 -5.82 -8.98 -8.43
CA PRO A 227 -6.75 -9.30 -7.37
C PRO A 227 -6.00 -9.47 -6.05
N LEU A 228 -6.54 -8.91 -4.98
CA LEU A 228 -6.03 -9.08 -3.62
C LEU A 228 -7.00 -10.01 -2.88
N ASP A 229 -6.76 -11.29 -2.99
CA ASP A 229 -7.64 -12.34 -2.46
C ASP A 229 -7.05 -12.98 -1.20
N ALA A 230 -7.81 -13.02 -0.12
CA ALA A 230 -7.49 -13.75 1.11
C ALA A 230 -8.32 -15.05 1.15
N GLY A 231 -7.77 -16.11 0.58
CA GLY A 231 -8.51 -17.36 0.35
C GLY A 231 -9.58 -17.19 -0.73
N ALA A 232 -10.84 -17.44 -0.39
CA ALA A 232 -11.98 -17.27 -1.29
C ALA A 232 -12.58 -15.85 -1.26
N GLU A 233 -12.10 -14.98 -0.37
CA GLU A 233 -12.62 -13.64 -0.19
C GLU A 233 -11.74 -12.62 -0.91
N ARG A 234 -12.36 -11.84 -1.81
CA ARG A 234 -11.69 -10.71 -2.45
C ARG A 234 -11.69 -9.50 -1.54
N MET A 235 -10.50 -9.13 -1.08
CA MET A 235 -10.30 -7.99 -0.19
C MET A 235 -10.31 -6.67 -0.98
N ALA A 236 -9.65 -6.65 -2.12
CA ALA A 236 -9.51 -5.47 -2.96
C ALA A 236 -9.13 -5.87 -4.39
N VAL A 237 -9.15 -4.90 -5.30
CA VAL A 237 -8.57 -5.02 -6.64
C VAL A 237 -7.59 -3.87 -6.84
N LEU A 238 -6.38 -4.17 -7.24
CA LEU A 238 -5.38 -3.19 -7.59
C LEU A 238 -5.28 -3.09 -9.11
N VAL A 239 -5.34 -1.87 -9.62
CA VAL A 239 -5.19 -1.58 -11.05
C VAL A 239 -3.96 -0.71 -11.24
N LEU A 240 -3.08 -1.12 -12.13
CA LEU A 240 -1.88 -0.39 -12.51
C LEU A 240 -1.99 0.07 -13.96
N GLY A 241 -1.61 1.31 -14.20
CA GLY A 241 -1.48 1.86 -15.54
C GLY A 241 -0.14 1.53 -16.19
N SER A 242 0.16 2.19 -17.32
CA SER A 242 1.40 1.99 -18.07
C SER A 242 2.65 2.16 -17.20
N ARG A 243 3.71 1.47 -17.59
CA ARG A 243 5.01 1.59 -16.92
C ARG A 243 5.72 2.87 -17.37
N ILE A 244 6.52 3.45 -16.47
CA ILE A 244 7.39 4.60 -16.79
C ILE A 244 8.37 4.29 -17.93
N SER A 245 8.69 3.00 -18.16
CA SER A 245 9.59 2.54 -19.23
C SER A 245 8.90 2.27 -20.56
N ASP A 246 7.60 2.51 -20.69
CA ASP A 246 6.75 2.18 -21.84
C ASP A 246 6.79 0.69 -22.27
N LYS A 247 7.26 -0.21 -21.37
CA LYS A 247 7.25 -1.65 -21.62
C LYS A 247 5.98 -2.25 -21.03
N LEU A 248 5.33 -3.13 -21.75
CA LEU A 248 4.17 -3.88 -21.26
C LEU A 248 4.56 -4.76 -20.07
N TYR A 249 3.58 -5.04 -19.20
CA TYR A 249 3.75 -6.02 -18.12
C TYR A 249 3.74 -7.43 -18.72
N GLY A 250 4.86 -8.13 -18.59
CA GLY A 250 5.01 -9.49 -19.06
C GLY A 250 4.63 -10.53 -18.01
N ARG A 251 4.90 -11.80 -18.33
CA ARG A 251 4.61 -12.94 -17.46
C ARG A 251 5.34 -12.86 -16.12
N ALA A 252 6.59 -12.40 -16.11
CA ALA A 252 7.39 -12.28 -14.89
C ALA A 252 6.78 -11.26 -13.91
N GLU A 253 6.30 -10.13 -14.42
CA GLU A 253 5.60 -9.13 -13.62
C GLU A 253 4.26 -9.66 -13.09
N SER A 254 3.51 -10.42 -13.88
CA SER A 254 2.25 -11.03 -13.45
C SER A 254 2.48 -12.08 -12.34
N GLU A 255 3.52 -12.90 -12.43
CA GLU A 255 3.92 -13.87 -11.40
C GLU A 255 4.37 -13.16 -10.09
N LEU A 256 5.13 -12.07 -10.22
CA LEU A 256 5.52 -11.24 -9.08
C LEU A 256 4.29 -10.58 -8.44
N ALA A 257 3.38 -10.03 -9.25
CA ALA A 257 2.13 -9.43 -8.79
C ALA A 257 1.28 -10.43 -8.00
N ALA A 258 1.15 -11.67 -8.48
CA ALA A 258 0.44 -12.74 -7.79
C ALA A 258 1.07 -13.09 -6.42
N THR A 259 2.41 -13.05 -6.33
CA THR A 259 3.12 -13.28 -5.06
C THR A 259 2.90 -12.14 -4.06
N LEU A 260 2.99 -10.90 -4.52
CA LEU A 260 2.83 -9.71 -3.69
C LEU A 260 1.37 -9.47 -3.30
N SER A 261 0.41 -9.82 -4.17
CA SER A 261 -1.02 -9.68 -3.92
C SER A 261 -1.49 -10.50 -2.73
N PHE A 262 -0.94 -11.71 -2.56
CA PHE A 262 -1.24 -12.55 -1.41
C PHE A 262 -0.84 -11.89 -0.09
N ALA A 263 0.39 -11.33 -0.02
CA ALA A 263 0.85 -10.63 1.17
C ALA A 263 0.02 -9.35 1.45
N ALA A 264 -0.33 -8.61 0.40
CA ALA A 264 -1.17 -7.43 0.50
C ALA A 264 -2.59 -7.78 0.99
N ALA A 265 -3.19 -8.85 0.47
CA ALA A 265 -4.50 -9.32 0.90
C ALA A 265 -4.51 -9.74 2.38
N ILE A 266 -3.46 -10.46 2.83
CA ILE A 266 -3.31 -10.81 4.25
C ILE A 266 -3.16 -9.55 5.11
N ALA A 267 -2.38 -8.55 4.69
CA ALA A 267 -2.23 -7.30 5.43
C ALA A 267 -3.57 -6.56 5.58
N LEU A 268 -4.36 -6.46 4.51
CA LEU A 268 -5.71 -5.89 4.55
C LEU A 268 -6.62 -6.68 5.49
N LYS A 269 -6.62 -8.00 5.39
CA LYS A 269 -7.45 -8.85 6.25
C LYS A 269 -7.09 -8.70 7.72
N ASN A 270 -5.80 -8.63 8.02
CA ASN A 270 -5.33 -8.40 9.40
C ASN A 270 -5.78 -7.03 9.92
N SER A 271 -5.68 -5.96 9.12
CA SER A 271 -6.14 -4.63 9.51
C SER A 271 -7.65 -4.60 9.76
N GLU A 272 -8.46 -5.27 8.93
CA GLU A 272 -9.90 -5.42 9.15
C GLU A 272 -10.21 -6.18 10.43
N LEU A 273 -9.51 -7.29 10.69
CA LEU A 273 -9.71 -8.08 11.89
C LEU A 273 -9.35 -7.30 13.17
N VAL A 274 -8.25 -6.54 13.13
CA VAL A 274 -7.85 -5.68 14.25
C VAL A 274 -8.89 -4.59 14.49
N GLU A 275 -9.41 -3.96 13.42
CA GLU A 275 -10.45 -2.94 13.56
C GLU A 275 -11.76 -3.53 14.09
N GLN A 276 -12.17 -4.71 13.61
CA GLN A 276 -13.33 -5.44 14.12
C GLN A 276 -13.15 -5.80 15.61
N LEU A 277 -11.97 -6.31 15.99
CA LEU A 277 -11.65 -6.62 17.39
C LEU A 277 -11.66 -5.35 18.26
N HIS A 278 -11.10 -4.25 17.75
CA HIS A 278 -11.12 -2.97 18.46
C HIS A 278 -12.55 -2.45 18.63
N SER A 279 -13.33 -2.49 17.55
CA SER A 279 -14.76 -2.10 17.59
C SER A 279 -15.55 -2.96 18.57
N ALA A 280 -15.44 -4.28 18.49
CA ALA A 280 -16.11 -5.19 19.44
C ALA A 280 -15.66 -4.97 20.89
N ALA A 281 -14.38 -4.62 21.12
CA ALA A 281 -13.87 -4.32 22.45
C ALA A 281 -14.32 -2.96 23.01
N THR A 282 -14.68 -1.99 22.17
CA THR A 282 -14.91 -0.59 22.58
C THR A 282 -16.28 -0.04 22.26
N THR A 283 -17.06 -0.72 21.41
CA THR A 283 -18.33 -0.21 20.88
C THR A 283 -19.50 -1.13 21.28
N ASP A 284 -20.66 -0.55 21.58
CA ASP A 284 -21.93 -1.26 21.75
C ASP A 284 -22.52 -1.58 20.36
N GLU A 285 -22.74 -2.86 20.06
CA GLU A 285 -23.14 -3.34 18.73
C GLU A 285 -24.50 -2.76 18.28
N LEU A 286 -25.41 -2.50 19.20
CA LEU A 286 -26.73 -1.98 18.86
C LEU A 286 -26.71 -0.49 18.53
N THR A 287 -26.05 0.31 19.36
CA THR A 287 -26.14 1.79 19.29
C THR A 287 -24.96 2.43 18.56
N GLY A 288 -23.86 1.70 18.35
CA GLY A 288 -22.62 2.22 17.80
C GLY A 288 -21.92 3.27 18.69
N LEU A 289 -22.32 3.36 19.97
CA LEU A 289 -21.68 4.20 20.98
C LEU A 289 -20.57 3.43 21.72
N CYS A 290 -19.82 4.10 22.60
CA CYS A 290 -18.89 3.40 23.48
C CYS A 290 -19.61 2.36 24.33
N ASN A 291 -19.03 1.18 24.48
CA ASN A 291 -19.53 0.17 25.42
C ASN A 291 -19.08 0.49 26.85
N ARG A 292 -19.57 -0.26 27.83
CA ARG A 292 -19.26 -0.09 29.26
C ARG A 292 -17.74 -0.01 29.50
N ARG A 293 -16.97 -0.93 28.95
CA ARG A 293 -15.51 -1.01 29.16
C ARG A 293 -14.80 0.25 28.66
N ALA A 294 -15.10 0.66 27.45
CA ALA A 294 -14.50 1.87 26.87
C ALA A 294 -14.89 3.13 27.64
N LEU A 295 -16.13 3.19 28.16
CA LEU A 295 -16.57 4.30 29.02
C LEU A 295 -15.82 4.35 30.34
N GLU A 296 -15.62 3.21 31.01
CA GLU A 296 -14.88 3.14 32.28
C GLU A 296 -13.40 3.53 32.09
N ASP A 297 -12.75 3.07 31.02
CA ASP A 297 -11.38 3.44 30.66
C ASP A 297 -11.25 4.94 30.38
N ARG A 298 -12.17 5.51 29.59
CA ARG A 298 -12.21 6.95 29.28
C ARG A 298 -12.47 7.80 30.50
N LEU A 299 -13.41 7.38 31.35
CA LEU A 299 -13.72 8.08 32.61
C LEU A 299 -12.51 8.08 33.55
N ALA A 300 -11.81 6.94 33.69
CA ALA A 300 -10.60 6.86 34.50
C ALA A 300 -9.52 7.85 34.01
N ALA A 301 -9.30 7.92 32.70
CA ALA A 301 -8.36 8.87 32.10
C ALA A 301 -8.75 10.35 32.34
N GLU A 302 -10.04 10.69 32.18
CA GLU A 302 -10.53 12.06 32.42
C GLU A 302 -10.50 12.46 33.91
N ILE A 303 -10.82 11.55 34.83
CA ILE A 303 -10.66 11.79 36.27
C ILE A 303 -9.20 12.07 36.61
N ALA A 304 -8.26 11.25 36.13
CA ALA A 304 -6.82 11.46 36.34
C ALA A 304 -6.34 12.79 35.79
N ARG A 305 -6.84 13.18 34.60
CA ARG A 305 -6.56 14.48 33.97
C ARG A 305 -7.11 15.64 34.80
N SER A 306 -8.36 15.55 35.27
CA SER A 306 -9.02 16.58 36.07
C SER A 306 -8.30 16.81 37.39
N LEU A 307 -7.88 15.75 38.07
CA LEU A 307 -7.11 15.83 39.31
C LEU A 307 -5.73 16.50 39.10
N ARG A 308 -5.03 16.15 38.01
CA ARG A 308 -3.70 16.69 37.71
C ARG A 308 -3.74 18.18 37.37
N HIS A 309 -4.77 18.61 36.66
CA HIS A 309 -4.86 19.98 36.11
C HIS A 309 -5.88 20.85 36.82
N GLN A 310 -6.45 20.38 37.94
CA GLN A 310 -7.50 21.09 38.71
C GLN A 310 -8.70 21.48 37.82
N LEU A 311 -9.09 20.58 36.93
CA LEU A 311 -10.23 20.75 36.02
C LEU A 311 -11.47 20.08 36.61
N HIS A 312 -12.62 20.36 36.02
CA HIS A 312 -13.90 19.77 36.36
C HIS A 312 -14.34 18.81 35.26
N THR A 313 -14.85 17.65 35.61
CA THR A 313 -15.46 16.72 34.65
C THR A 313 -16.83 16.30 35.17
N SER A 314 -17.87 16.67 34.45
CA SER A 314 -19.23 16.20 34.75
C SER A 314 -19.48 14.85 34.11
N VAL A 315 -20.15 13.98 34.87
CA VAL A 315 -20.56 12.64 34.44
C VAL A 315 -22.07 12.55 34.58
N LEU A 316 -22.74 12.16 33.53
CA LEU A 316 -24.18 12.01 33.49
C LEU A 316 -24.53 10.54 33.32
N LEU A 317 -25.27 10.00 34.23
CA LEU A 317 -25.91 8.68 34.11
C LEU A 317 -27.35 8.91 33.69
N LEU A 318 -27.78 8.27 32.59
CA LEU A 318 -29.08 8.45 31.97
C LEU A 318 -29.78 7.11 31.86
N ASP A 319 -31.09 7.11 32.03
CA ASP A 319 -31.94 5.91 31.91
C ASP A 319 -33.27 6.26 31.23
N LEU A 320 -33.65 5.42 30.25
CA LEU A 320 -34.92 5.60 29.53
C LEU A 320 -36.12 5.29 30.43
N ASP A 321 -36.93 6.29 30.67
CA ASP A 321 -38.15 6.14 31.45
C ASP A 321 -39.13 5.18 30.78
N ARG A 322 -39.58 4.17 31.53
CA ARG A 322 -40.56 3.17 31.09
C ARG A 322 -40.19 2.36 29.86
N PHE A 323 -38.90 2.20 29.55
CA PHE A 323 -38.41 1.43 28.38
C PHE A 323 -39.02 0.01 28.33
N LYS A 324 -39.18 -0.63 29.48
CA LYS A 324 -39.83 -1.95 29.57
C LYS A 324 -41.25 -1.93 28.99
N VAL A 325 -42.03 -0.87 29.19
CA VAL A 325 -43.38 -0.76 28.62
C VAL A 325 -43.33 -0.74 27.08
N VAL A 326 -42.37 -0.07 26.50
CA VAL A 326 -42.17 -0.09 25.02
C VAL A 326 -41.90 -1.50 24.52
N ASN A 327 -41.00 -2.22 25.18
CA ASN A 327 -40.71 -3.61 24.83
C ASN A 327 -41.93 -4.54 24.99
N ASP A 328 -42.65 -4.39 26.08
CA ASP A 328 -43.82 -5.25 26.40
C ASP A 328 -44.99 -4.95 25.43
N THR A 329 -45.11 -3.71 24.95
CA THR A 329 -46.24 -3.30 24.08
C THR A 329 -45.94 -3.47 22.60
N MET A 330 -44.70 -3.18 22.15
CA MET A 330 -44.30 -3.09 20.75
C MET A 330 -43.25 -4.12 20.31
N GLY A 331 -42.78 -4.92 21.27
CA GLY A 331 -41.73 -5.92 21.04
C GLY A 331 -40.31 -5.36 21.10
N HIS A 332 -39.33 -6.26 21.29
CA HIS A 332 -37.92 -5.91 21.45
C HIS A 332 -37.32 -5.15 20.27
N ALA A 333 -37.75 -5.48 19.05
CA ALA A 333 -37.24 -4.78 17.85
C ALA A 333 -37.62 -3.26 17.85
N ALA A 334 -38.76 -2.89 18.45
CA ALA A 334 -39.13 -1.48 18.62
C ALA A 334 -38.28 -0.81 19.70
N GLY A 335 -38.04 -1.51 20.81
CA GLY A 335 -37.11 -1.05 21.85
C GLY A 335 -35.70 -0.82 21.33
N ASP A 336 -35.18 -1.73 20.52
CA ASP A 336 -33.86 -1.62 19.90
C ASP A 336 -33.77 -0.38 18.99
N ARG A 337 -34.81 -0.12 18.14
CA ARG A 337 -34.85 1.09 17.33
C ARG A 337 -34.85 2.36 18.18
N LEU A 338 -35.60 2.36 19.31
CA LEU A 338 -35.62 3.47 20.24
C LEU A 338 -34.24 3.72 20.87
N LEU A 339 -33.55 2.68 21.31
CA LEU A 339 -32.19 2.79 21.84
C LEU A 339 -31.21 3.38 20.82
N VAL A 340 -31.30 2.95 19.56
CA VAL A 340 -30.49 3.50 18.47
C VAL A 340 -30.77 5.00 18.28
N GLN A 341 -32.03 5.40 18.26
CA GLN A 341 -32.42 6.82 18.10
C GLN A 341 -31.93 7.67 19.27
N VAL A 342 -32.11 7.21 20.52
CA VAL A 342 -31.61 7.91 21.71
C VAL A 342 -30.08 8.04 21.64
N GLY A 343 -29.40 6.96 21.28
CA GLY A 343 -27.94 6.98 21.07
C GLY A 343 -27.50 8.04 20.05
N GLN A 344 -28.20 8.13 18.91
CA GLN A 344 -27.93 9.15 17.87
C GLN A 344 -28.18 10.58 18.39
N VAL A 345 -29.24 10.81 19.15
CA VAL A 345 -29.47 12.11 19.79
C VAL A 345 -28.34 12.47 20.73
N LEU A 346 -27.98 11.58 21.64
CA LEU A 346 -26.90 11.82 22.58
C LEU A 346 -25.59 12.15 21.86
N ARG A 347 -25.22 11.34 20.86
CA ARG A 347 -24.00 11.56 20.04
C ARG A 347 -24.02 12.91 19.31
N LYS A 348 -25.16 13.32 18.75
CA LYS A 348 -25.31 14.61 18.04
C LYS A 348 -25.17 15.81 18.96
N GLN A 349 -25.55 15.68 20.24
CA GLN A 349 -25.41 16.73 21.23
C GLN A 349 -24.02 16.83 21.86
N CYS A 350 -23.21 15.80 21.75
CA CYS A 350 -21.82 15.75 22.24
C CYS A 350 -20.89 16.60 21.39
N ARG A 351 -19.93 17.29 22.05
CA ARG A 351 -18.80 17.97 21.41
C ARG A 351 -17.69 16.94 21.07
N ALA A 352 -16.67 17.37 20.37
CA ALA A 352 -15.55 16.50 19.99
C ALA A 352 -14.79 15.85 21.19
N LEU A 353 -14.78 16.53 22.33
CA LEU A 353 -14.15 16.03 23.56
C LEU A 353 -15.09 15.24 24.47
N ASP A 354 -16.39 15.36 24.27
CA ASP A 354 -17.39 14.65 25.06
C ASP A 354 -17.41 13.16 24.66
N VAL A 355 -17.65 12.30 25.62
CA VAL A 355 -17.74 10.85 25.40
C VAL A 355 -19.14 10.39 25.76
N VAL A 356 -19.77 9.60 24.92
CA VAL A 356 -21.07 9.00 25.14
C VAL A 356 -21.03 7.50 24.87
N GLY A 357 -21.71 6.72 25.68
CA GLY A 357 -21.82 5.29 25.50
C GLY A 357 -23.00 4.68 26.22
N ARG A 358 -23.21 3.38 25.98
CA ARG A 358 -24.25 2.58 26.60
C ARG A 358 -23.65 1.64 27.63
N LEU A 359 -24.16 1.67 28.85
CA LEU A 359 -23.70 0.79 29.92
C LEU A 359 -24.34 -0.60 29.84
N GLY A 360 -25.52 -0.70 29.30
CA GLY A 360 -26.32 -1.91 29.13
C GLY A 360 -27.82 -1.64 29.33
N GLY A 361 -28.67 -2.50 28.77
CA GLY A 361 -30.13 -2.28 28.87
C GLY A 361 -30.54 -0.93 28.29
N ASP A 362 -31.16 -0.10 29.12
CA ASP A 362 -31.63 1.25 28.80
C ASP A 362 -30.78 2.38 29.42
N GLU A 363 -29.60 2.04 29.95
CA GLU A 363 -28.70 2.97 30.62
C GLU A 363 -27.60 3.49 29.69
N PHE A 364 -27.43 4.83 29.69
CA PHE A 364 -26.37 5.53 28.97
C PHE A 364 -25.50 6.34 29.92
N LEU A 365 -24.26 6.56 29.53
CA LEU A 365 -23.31 7.42 30.24
C LEU A 365 -22.77 8.48 29.31
N VAL A 366 -22.71 9.73 29.80
CA VAL A 366 -22.04 10.83 29.10
C VAL A 366 -20.98 11.44 30.02
N ILE A 367 -19.79 11.62 29.47
CA ILE A 367 -18.63 12.25 30.13
C ILE A 367 -18.41 13.58 29.45
N LEU A 368 -18.47 14.66 30.21
CA LEU A 368 -18.28 16.04 29.74
C LEU A 368 -17.01 16.63 30.38
N PRO A 369 -15.86 16.54 29.72
CA PRO A 369 -14.61 17.13 30.21
C PRO A 369 -14.72 18.66 30.32
N MET A 370 -14.01 19.24 31.31
CA MET A 370 -13.94 20.69 31.57
C MET A 370 -15.34 21.34 31.70
N THR A 371 -16.30 20.62 32.28
CA THR A 371 -17.70 21.04 32.38
C THR A 371 -18.17 20.89 33.82
N LYS A 372 -18.70 21.96 34.41
CA LYS A 372 -19.34 21.92 35.74
C LYS A 372 -20.79 21.46 35.65
N PRO A 373 -21.43 20.98 36.78
CA PRO A 373 -22.80 20.52 36.78
C PRO A 373 -23.84 21.54 36.25
N ALA A 374 -23.61 22.82 36.53
CA ALA A 374 -24.47 23.88 35.97
C ALA A 374 -24.45 23.98 34.44
N GLU A 375 -23.27 23.77 33.84
CA GLU A 375 -23.09 23.75 32.39
C GLU A 375 -23.60 22.43 31.78
N ALA A 376 -23.46 21.31 32.50
CA ALA A 376 -24.01 20.02 32.11
C ALA A 376 -25.54 20.04 32.02
N ARG A 377 -26.24 20.87 32.80
CA ARG A 377 -27.68 21.10 32.63
C ARG A 377 -28.06 21.68 31.28
N VAL A 378 -27.20 22.47 30.65
CA VAL A 378 -27.43 23.00 29.27
C VAL A 378 -27.39 21.83 28.28
N PHE A 379 -26.47 20.88 28.44
CA PHE A 379 -26.45 19.66 27.62
C PHE A 379 -27.76 18.87 27.82
N VAL A 380 -28.19 18.67 29.06
CA VAL A 380 -29.45 17.98 29.38
C VAL A 380 -30.65 18.64 28.67
N ALA A 381 -30.78 19.98 28.73
CA ALA A 381 -31.86 20.69 28.08
C ALA A 381 -31.91 20.47 26.56
N ARG A 382 -30.74 20.44 25.91
CA ARG A 382 -30.66 20.16 24.46
C ARG A 382 -31.05 18.71 24.15
N VAL A 383 -30.63 17.74 24.96
CA VAL A 383 -31.04 16.34 24.80
C VAL A 383 -32.55 16.20 24.94
N GLN A 384 -33.13 16.76 26.02
CA GLN A 384 -34.58 16.72 26.24
C GLN A 384 -35.40 17.36 25.09
N ALA A 385 -34.95 18.50 24.57
CA ALA A 385 -35.58 19.13 23.41
C ALA A 385 -35.53 18.24 22.16
N SER A 386 -34.40 17.57 21.92
CA SER A 386 -34.23 16.63 20.79
C SER A 386 -35.08 15.36 20.93
N LEU A 387 -35.26 14.85 22.15
CA LEU A 387 -36.16 13.72 22.41
C LEU A 387 -37.63 14.07 22.18
N GLN A 388 -38.07 15.27 22.55
CA GLN A 388 -39.41 15.75 22.24
C GLN A 388 -39.66 15.83 20.72
N GLU A 389 -38.65 16.11 19.91
CA GLU A 389 -38.76 16.09 18.46
C GLU A 389 -38.89 14.65 17.92
N ILE A 390 -38.21 13.68 18.51
CA ILE A 390 -38.41 12.25 18.19
C ILE A 390 -39.83 11.81 18.49
N GLU A 391 -40.39 12.20 19.63
CA GLU A 391 -41.77 11.89 20.00
C GLU A 391 -42.77 12.39 18.96
N LYS A 392 -42.55 13.59 18.43
CA LYS A 392 -43.40 14.15 17.37
C LYS A 392 -43.29 13.44 16.04
N THR A 393 -42.06 13.00 15.67
CA THR A 393 -41.79 12.34 14.40
C THR A 393 -42.10 10.84 14.44
N ASN A 394 -42.04 10.21 15.61
CA ASN A 394 -42.32 8.79 15.83
C ASN A 394 -43.30 8.59 17.00
N PRO A 395 -44.58 8.99 16.85
CA PRO A 395 -45.59 8.92 17.92
C PRO A 395 -45.85 7.48 18.42
N GLU A 396 -45.42 6.49 17.66
CA GLU A 396 -45.54 5.08 18.02
C GLU A 396 -44.77 4.72 19.31
N PHE A 397 -43.66 5.39 19.60
CA PHE A 397 -42.89 5.13 20.83
C PHE A 397 -43.52 5.76 22.10
N GLY A 398 -44.54 6.57 21.95
CA GLY A 398 -45.12 7.30 23.06
C GLY A 398 -44.16 8.34 23.63
N SER A 399 -44.36 8.71 24.92
CA SER A 399 -43.49 9.69 25.56
C SER A 399 -42.14 9.05 25.90
N CYS A 400 -41.10 9.42 25.10
CA CYS A 400 -39.71 9.01 25.28
C CYS A 400 -38.98 10.03 26.15
N THR A 401 -38.87 9.77 27.45
CA THR A 401 -38.17 10.66 28.38
C THR A 401 -36.97 9.95 29.04
N LEU A 402 -36.05 10.76 29.57
CA LEU A 402 -34.88 10.30 30.29
C LEU A 402 -34.88 10.86 31.71
N SER A 403 -34.64 10.00 32.71
CA SER A 403 -34.18 10.42 34.02
C SER A 403 -32.67 10.47 34.04
N MET A 404 -32.09 11.51 34.66
CA MET A 404 -30.65 11.75 34.62
C MET A 404 -30.08 12.10 35.98
N GLY A 405 -28.86 11.55 36.28
CA GLY A 405 -28.10 11.92 37.47
C GLY A 405 -26.76 12.52 37.06
N ILE A 406 -26.39 13.68 37.59
CA ILE A 406 -25.12 14.36 37.32
C ILE A 406 -24.21 14.22 38.56
N ALA A 407 -22.98 13.77 38.34
CA ALA A 407 -21.89 13.88 39.31
C ALA A 407 -20.71 14.61 38.69
N GLU A 408 -19.84 15.17 39.50
CA GLU A 408 -18.64 15.92 39.09
C GLU A 408 -17.39 15.33 39.76
N SER A 409 -16.34 15.12 39.01
CA SER A 409 -14.99 14.92 39.54
C SER A 409 -14.24 16.26 39.57
N PRO A 410 -13.53 16.61 40.66
CA PRO A 410 -13.26 15.78 41.86
C PRO A 410 -14.30 15.89 43.01
N GLN A 411 -15.29 16.79 42.90
CA GLN A 411 -16.17 17.16 44.02
C GLN A 411 -16.95 15.97 44.58
N HIS A 412 -17.54 15.11 43.74
CA HIS A 412 -18.38 13.96 44.13
C HIS A 412 -17.63 12.61 44.07
N GLY A 413 -16.31 12.68 43.71
CA GLY A 413 -15.45 11.49 43.69
C GLY A 413 -14.18 11.68 42.87
N THR A 414 -13.17 10.87 43.25
CA THR A 414 -11.83 10.89 42.61
C THR A 414 -11.48 9.55 41.95
N THR A 415 -12.43 8.61 41.93
CA THR A 415 -12.32 7.31 41.25
C THR A 415 -13.55 7.06 40.41
N VAL A 416 -13.43 6.18 39.39
CA VAL A 416 -14.57 5.78 38.54
C VAL A 416 -15.76 5.30 39.40
N SER A 417 -15.50 4.41 40.36
CA SER A 417 -16.55 3.85 41.20
C SER A 417 -17.26 4.91 42.05
N SER A 418 -16.51 5.86 42.64
CA SER A 418 -17.12 6.89 43.51
C SER A 418 -17.96 7.89 42.70
N VAL A 419 -17.49 8.30 41.51
CA VAL A 419 -18.21 9.24 40.64
C VAL A 419 -19.47 8.59 40.05
N LEU A 420 -19.38 7.33 39.61
CA LEU A 420 -20.55 6.59 39.13
C LEU A 420 -21.58 6.35 40.22
N ALA A 421 -21.15 5.98 41.43
CA ALA A 421 -22.08 5.82 42.58
C ALA A 421 -22.78 7.13 42.93
N ALA A 422 -22.10 8.27 42.86
CA ALA A 422 -22.70 9.58 43.11
C ALA A 422 -23.73 9.94 42.01
N ALA A 423 -23.41 9.65 40.73
CA ALA A 423 -24.34 9.84 39.60
C ALA A 423 -25.57 8.93 39.70
N ASP A 424 -25.38 7.65 40.13
CA ASP A 424 -26.48 6.70 40.29
C ASP A 424 -27.43 7.12 41.43
N ASN A 425 -26.91 7.55 42.56
CA ASN A 425 -27.72 8.11 43.62
C ASN A 425 -28.55 9.35 43.17
N ALA A 426 -27.97 10.20 42.34
CA ALA A 426 -28.68 11.33 41.76
C ALA A 426 -29.76 10.86 40.77
N LEU A 427 -29.47 9.89 39.92
CA LEU A 427 -30.43 9.28 38.98
C LEU A 427 -31.59 8.62 39.71
N TYR A 428 -31.30 7.91 40.82
CA TYR A 428 -32.33 7.32 41.66
C TYR A 428 -33.29 8.39 42.22
N ARG A 429 -32.78 9.56 42.65
CA ARG A 429 -33.63 10.67 43.09
C ARG A 429 -34.49 11.23 41.95
N ALA A 430 -33.90 11.38 40.74
CA ALA A 430 -34.64 11.81 39.56
C ALA A 430 -35.79 10.85 39.22
N LYS A 431 -35.56 9.54 39.25
CA LYS A 431 -36.60 8.51 39.06
C LYS A 431 -37.73 8.59 40.09
N ARG A 432 -37.38 8.81 41.37
CA ARG A 432 -38.36 8.95 42.47
C ARG A 432 -39.10 10.28 42.46
N GLY A 433 -38.47 11.35 41.98
CA GLY A 433 -39.04 12.70 41.89
C GLY A 433 -40.06 12.90 40.78
N GLY A 434 -40.41 11.83 40.04
CA GLY A 434 -41.45 11.91 38.99
C GLY A 434 -40.94 11.57 37.58
N ARG A 435 -39.67 11.22 37.41
CA ARG A 435 -39.01 10.96 36.13
C ARG A 435 -38.89 12.20 35.24
N ASN A 436 -38.38 12.04 34.01
CA ASN A 436 -38.17 13.11 33.06
C ASN A 436 -37.49 14.36 33.66
N THR A 437 -36.53 14.14 34.50
CA THR A 437 -35.85 15.19 35.27
C THR A 437 -34.36 14.87 35.47
N VAL A 438 -33.60 15.87 35.90
CA VAL A 438 -32.17 15.76 36.17
C VAL A 438 -31.89 16.19 37.61
N GLU A 439 -31.19 15.34 38.35
CA GLU A 439 -30.69 15.61 39.69
C GLU A 439 -29.16 15.69 39.69
N VAL A 440 -28.60 16.51 40.59
CA VAL A 440 -27.13 16.61 40.78
C VAL A 440 -26.79 15.89 42.08
N ALA A 441 -25.66 15.21 42.09
CA ALA A 441 -25.14 14.56 43.30
C ALA A 441 -24.97 15.61 44.41
N GLU A 442 -25.24 15.17 45.63
CA GLU A 442 -24.98 15.97 46.82
C GLU A 442 -23.52 15.87 47.23
N SER A 443 -22.96 17.00 47.71
CA SER A 443 -21.56 17.10 48.13
C SER A 443 -21.25 16.29 49.38
#